data_d489bfdd9f6141921b8d0d00f79f630c
#
_entry.id   d489bfdd9f6141921b8d0d00f79f630c
#
_cell.length_a   1.000
_cell.length_b   1.000
_cell.length_c   1.000
_cell.angle_alpha   90.00
_cell.angle_beta   90.00
_cell.angle_gamma   90.00
#
_symmetry.space_group_name_H-M   'P 1'
#
loop_
_entity.id
_entity.type
_entity.pdbx_description
1 polymer ?
#
loop_
_entity_poly.entity_id
_entity_poly.type
_entity_poly.pdbx_seq_one_letter_code
_entity_poly.pdbx_strand_id
1 'polypeptide(L)' 'MSELSIAFGQLVRKHRKEKNISQEKLALLCNMDRSYMGRIERGEVNITLERLYELANALNITVYELLPNQLE' A
#
# COMPACT_ATOMS: atom_id res chain seq x y z
N MET A 1 11.64 0.30 -10.88
CA MET A 1 10.21 0.18 -10.54
C MET A 1 9.55 -0.77 -11.52
N SER A 2 8.74 -1.67 -11.04
CA SER A 2 8.00 -2.59 -11.92
C SER A 2 6.56 -2.09 -12.08
N GLU A 3 5.92 -2.53 -13.16
CA GLU A 3 4.50 -2.22 -13.35
C GLU A 3 3.67 -2.74 -12.19
N LEU A 4 4.04 -3.89 -11.65
CA LEU A 4 3.33 -4.47 -10.50
C LEU A 4 3.46 -3.59 -9.27
N SER A 5 4.66 -3.11 -8.98
CA SER A 5 4.88 -2.23 -7.82
C SER A 5 4.12 -0.91 -7.97
N ILE A 6 4.08 -0.37 -9.18
CA ILE A 6 3.34 0.86 -9.44
C ILE A 6 1.85 0.64 -9.25
N ALA A 7 1.31 -0.44 -9.81
CA ALA A 7 -0.11 -0.75 -9.68
C ALA A 7 -0.49 -1.01 -8.23
N PHE A 8 0.37 -1.71 -7.50
CA PHE A 8 0.14 -1.96 -6.08
C PHE A 8 0.10 -0.64 -5.31
N GLY A 9 1.07 0.25 -5.56
CA GLY A 9 1.11 1.53 -4.88
C GLY A 9 -0.13 2.37 -5.13
N GLN A 10 -0.65 2.32 -6.35
CA GLN A 10 -1.88 3.03 -6.69
C GLN A 10 -3.07 2.48 -5.91
N LEU A 11 -3.13 1.17 -5.71
CA LEU A 11 -4.21 0.56 -4.92
C LEU A 11 -4.10 0.95 -3.45
N VAL A 12 -2.89 0.98 -2.91
CA VAL A 12 -2.70 1.44 -1.53
C VAL A 12 -3.24 2.86 -1.38
N ARG A 13 -2.85 3.73 -2.30
CA ARG A 13 -3.29 5.13 -2.25
C ARG A 13 -4.80 5.25 -2.38
N LYS A 14 -5.40 4.50 -3.29
CA LYS A 14 -6.84 4.51 -3.51
C LYS A 14 -7.58 4.14 -2.23
N HIS A 15 -7.22 3.02 -1.62
CA HIS A 15 -7.91 2.57 -0.42
C HIS A 15 -7.63 3.48 0.76
N ARG A 16 -6.42 4.04 0.84
CA ARG A 16 -6.10 5.00 1.89
C ARG A 16 -7.02 6.23 1.79
N LYS A 17 -7.18 6.76 0.59
CA LYS A 17 -8.03 7.94 0.38
C LYS A 17 -9.49 7.63 0.64
N GLU A 18 -9.94 6.43 0.29
CA GLU A 18 -11.30 6.01 0.57
C GLU A 18 -11.58 5.94 2.07
N LYS A 19 -10.56 5.66 2.86
CA LYS A 19 -10.68 5.64 4.32
C LYS A 19 -10.46 7.00 4.95
N ASN A 20 -10.16 8.02 4.15
CA ASN A 20 -9.95 9.39 4.61
C ASN A 20 -8.80 9.51 5.59
N ILE A 21 -7.72 8.79 5.37
CA ILE A 21 -6.53 8.90 6.20
C ILE A 21 -5.34 9.37 5.38
N SER A 22 -4.40 10.04 6.05
CA SER A 22 -3.21 10.57 5.41
C SER A 22 -2.16 9.49 5.26
N GLN A 23 -1.14 9.76 4.43
CA GLN A 23 0.03 8.90 4.35
C GLN A 23 0.68 8.74 5.73
N GLU A 24 0.78 9.84 6.46
CA GLU A 24 1.38 9.83 7.79
C GLU A 24 0.61 8.92 8.73
N LYS A 25 -0.72 9.00 8.69
CA LYS A 25 -1.56 8.16 9.54
C LYS A 25 -1.40 6.68 9.19
N LEU A 26 -1.42 6.37 7.90
CA LEU A 26 -1.24 4.97 7.48
C LEU A 26 0.13 4.46 7.87
N ALA A 27 1.17 5.26 7.68
CA ALA A 27 2.52 4.88 8.08
C ALA A 27 2.58 4.59 9.58
N LEU A 28 1.94 5.45 10.37
CA LEU A 28 1.90 5.26 11.82
C LEU A 28 1.22 3.94 12.18
N LEU A 29 0.09 3.63 11.54
CA LEU A 29 -0.64 2.39 11.81
C LEU A 29 0.18 1.16 11.44
N CYS A 30 1.07 1.28 10.46
CA CYS A 30 1.90 0.18 9.99
C CYS A 30 3.30 0.19 10.62
N ASN A 31 3.56 1.13 11.53
CA ASN A 31 4.87 1.28 12.15
C ASN A 31 5.97 1.47 11.10
N MET A 32 5.69 2.33 10.13
CA MET A 32 6.60 2.66 9.03
C MET A 32 6.86 4.16 9.03
N ASP A 33 7.99 4.55 8.42
CA ASP A 33 8.26 5.96 8.15
C ASP A 33 7.30 6.47 7.08
N ARG A 34 6.91 7.75 7.21
CA ARG A 34 6.06 8.37 6.21
C ARG A 34 6.75 8.40 4.83
N SER A 35 8.05 8.63 4.79
CA SER A 35 8.77 8.66 3.52
C SER A 35 8.76 7.29 2.84
N TYR A 36 8.85 6.21 3.62
CA TYR A 36 8.74 4.87 3.06
C TYR A 36 7.34 4.61 2.50
N MET A 37 6.30 5.06 3.22
CA MET A 37 4.93 4.95 2.73
C MET A 37 4.76 5.68 1.41
N GLY A 38 5.35 6.87 1.28
CA GLY A 38 5.32 7.61 0.02
C GLY A 38 5.97 6.83 -1.11
N ARG A 39 7.09 6.16 -0.83
CA ARG A 39 7.77 5.34 -1.84
C ARG A 39 6.92 4.14 -2.24
N ILE A 40 6.21 3.52 -1.29
CA ILE A 40 5.29 2.43 -1.61
C ILE A 40 4.22 2.91 -2.58
N GLU A 41 3.60 4.05 -2.28
CA GLU A 41 2.50 4.55 -3.11
C GLU A 41 2.96 4.98 -4.49
N ARG A 42 4.23 5.37 -4.62
CA ARG A 42 4.80 5.72 -5.94
C ARG A 42 5.32 4.51 -6.71
N GLY A 43 5.28 3.32 -6.10
CA GLY A 43 5.73 2.10 -6.77
C GLY A 43 7.24 1.94 -6.79
N GLU A 44 7.93 2.55 -5.85
CA GLU A 44 9.40 2.58 -5.84
C GLU A 44 10.01 1.45 -5.02
N VAL A 45 9.20 0.62 -4.38
CA VAL A 45 9.71 -0.47 -3.54
C VAL A 45 8.97 -1.76 -3.84
N ASN A 46 9.69 -2.87 -3.66
CA ASN A 46 9.09 -4.20 -3.69
C ASN A 46 8.85 -4.60 -2.24
N ILE A 47 7.60 -4.65 -1.83
CA ILE A 47 7.30 -4.91 -0.43
C ILE A 47 7.33 -6.41 -0.15
N THR A 48 7.51 -6.75 1.12
CA THR A 48 7.43 -8.13 1.57
C THR A 48 5.97 -8.53 1.79
N LEU A 49 5.74 -9.83 1.92
CA LEU A 49 4.40 -10.32 2.25
C LEU A 49 3.95 -9.79 3.60
N GLU A 50 4.85 -9.67 4.56
CA GLU A 50 4.50 -9.10 5.87
C GLU A 50 3.97 -7.69 5.73
N ARG A 51 4.64 -6.87 4.92
CA ARG A 51 4.20 -5.50 4.69
C ARG A 51 2.84 -5.44 3.99
N LEU A 52 2.63 -6.35 3.04
CA LEU A 52 1.34 -6.43 2.35
C LEU A 52 0.21 -6.69 3.34
N TYR A 53 0.39 -7.65 4.23
CA TYR A 53 -0.64 -7.98 5.22
C TYR A 53 -0.82 -6.84 6.23
N GLU A 54 0.28 -6.18 6.62
CA GLU A 54 0.19 -5.04 7.54
C GLU A 54 -0.62 -3.90 6.92
N LEU A 55 -0.39 -3.62 5.64
CA LEU A 55 -1.14 -2.57 4.95
C LEU A 55 -2.62 -2.92 4.86
N ALA A 56 -2.93 -4.16 4.50
CA ALA A 56 -4.33 -4.59 4.40
C ALA A 56 -5.02 -4.48 5.76
N ASN A 57 -4.35 -4.91 6.83
CA ASN A 57 -4.90 -4.81 8.17
C ASN A 57 -5.14 -3.36 8.59
N ALA A 58 -4.16 -2.50 8.32
CA ALA A 58 -4.28 -1.08 8.69
C ALA A 58 -5.42 -0.41 7.95
N LEU A 59 -5.65 -0.82 6.69
CA LEU A 59 -6.72 -0.27 5.87
C LEU A 59 -8.05 -0.98 6.10
N ASN A 60 -8.04 -2.05 6.89
CA ASN A 60 -9.23 -2.86 7.18
C ASN A 60 -9.87 -3.40 5.90
N ILE A 61 -9.03 -3.92 5.02
CA ILE A 61 -9.45 -4.54 3.77
C ILE A 61 -8.77 -5.89 3.65
N THR A 62 -9.21 -6.68 2.67
CA THR A 62 -8.56 -7.97 2.41
C THR A 62 -7.29 -7.74 1.61
N VAL A 63 -6.36 -8.69 1.70
CA VAL A 63 -5.15 -8.65 0.91
C VAL A 63 -5.49 -8.61 -0.59
N TYR A 64 -6.55 -9.30 -0.98
CA TYR A 64 -6.95 -9.36 -2.39
C TYR A 64 -7.26 -7.98 -2.96
N GLU A 65 -7.76 -7.08 -2.14
CA GLU A 65 -8.10 -5.73 -2.60
C GLU A 65 -6.86 -4.90 -2.92
N LEU A 66 -5.69 -5.34 -2.47
CA LEU A 66 -4.43 -4.66 -2.79
C LEU A 66 -3.66 -5.36 -3.91
N LEU A 67 -4.16 -6.49 -4.42
CA LEU A 67 -3.46 -7.21 -5.47
C LEU A 67 -3.94 -6.75 -6.84
N PRO A 68 -3.02 -6.27 -7.69
CA PRO A 68 -3.40 -5.82 -9.02
C PRO A 68 -3.83 -6.97 -9.92
N ASN A 69 -4.69 -6.67 -10.87
CA ASN A 69 -5.20 -7.65 -11.84
C ASN A 69 -4.30 -7.75 -13.07
N GLN A 70 -3.01 -7.59 -12.88
CA GLN A 70 -2.07 -7.53 -13.98
C GLN A 70 -1.77 -8.89 -14.60
N LEU A 71 -2.08 -9.94 -13.87
CA LEU A 71 -1.61 -11.28 -14.25
C LEU A 71 -2.60 -12.06 -15.09
N GLU A 72 -3.66 -11.41 -15.51
CA GLU A 72 -4.67 -12.04 -16.35
C GLU A 72 -4.15 -12.32 -17.75
#